data_c0d5a1badbedf46696dfed8242ef597f
#
_entry.id   c0d5a1badbedf46696dfed8242ef597f
#
_cell.length_a   1.000
_cell.length_b   1.000
_cell.length_c   1.000
_cell.angle_alpha   90.00
_cell.angle_beta   90.00
_cell.angle_gamma   90.00
#
_symmetry.space_group_name_H-M   'P 1'
#
loop_
_entity.id
_entity.type
_entity.pdbx_description
1 polymer ?
#
loop_
_entity_poly.entity_id
_entity_poly.type
_entity_poly.pdbx_seq_one_letter_code
_entity_poly.pdbx_strand_id
1 'polypeptide(L)'
;MGFCRAGPLLTGLYSRGGSTWRVDVPLFRWLSLRQLLTVPYVVLVMGLAMVVGGLSYRAGREAVDHLADSLLIETVGRISQAVERHVLGSGAVLETAFPKGVPAPVSVQAELAALRTRFWLATSVHRELNNYAYYGDEQGHFFGLWRDGPDDAQLRLRVRSEGPRTLYKFSGIHGELGDAKQEDKVFEPRQRPWYQAGRSAATETWTSIYIDFRTQELVATRARKVPDALGVTRGVVATDVSLQHLSDFVRSLKTSANGFAFIVEPSGDLIATSRGAHIRKGIDGAHLRQNAADVDDPLLAGTYQKVRALMAAASRPTEARAGQIEGPDGAALQIAYARMRDTAGLDWIIAVAVPRSDFLHQVTTNLYQTMGLTVLAALAVVGVGLISLGVVSRDLNKIATAARQVGEGQFDAPLKVDRHD
;
A
#
# COMPACT_ATOMS: atom_id res chain seq x y z
N MET A 1 -70.75 13.61 -27.63
CA MET A 1 -71.88 12.71 -27.74
C MET A 1 -71.82 11.82 -26.52
N GLY A 2 -72.61 11.83 -25.54
CA GLY A 2 -74.01 12.12 -25.31
C GLY A 2 -74.34 11.53 -23.97
N PHE A 3 -74.85 12.36 -23.11
CA PHE A 3 -76.09 12.34 -22.39
C PHE A 3 -76.33 11.23 -21.34
N CYS A 4 -76.30 11.65 -20.03
CA CYS A 4 -77.46 11.91 -19.18
C CYS A 4 -78.38 10.74 -18.80
N ARG A 5 -78.50 10.55 -17.46
CA ARG A 5 -79.78 10.69 -16.64
C ARG A 5 -79.56 10.03 -15.28
N ALA A 6 -79.57 10.70 -14.20
CA ALA A 6 -80.57 11.27 -13.31
C ALA A 6 -81.57 10.26 -12.70
N GLY A 7 -81.35 10.02 -11.40
CA GLY A 7 -82.13 9.93 -10.20
C GLY A 7 -83.29 8.88 -10.15
N PRO A 8 -83.97 8.63 -9.01
CA PRO A 8 -84.05 9.39 -7.78
C PRO A 8 -84.05 8.58 -6.46
N LEU A 9 -83.85 9.29 -5.35
CA LEU A 9 -84.45 9.12 -4.03
C LEU A 9 -85.13 7.84 -3.59
N LEU A 10 -84.61 7.27 -2.48
CA LEU A 10 -85.52 6.83 -1.41
C LEU A 10 -84.80 6.79 -0.06
N THR A 11 -85.37 7.50 0.82
CA THR A 11 -85.34 7.58 2.26
C THR A 11 -85.33 6.23 2.96
N GLY A 12 -84.61 6.21 4.08
CA GLY A 12 -85.13 5.46 5.25
C GLY A 12 -84.15 4.41 5.81
N LEU A 13 -83.66 4.72 6.92
CA LEU A 13 -83.73 4.00 8.17
C LEU A 13 -82.42 4.14 8.99
N TYR A 14 -82.59 4.93 10.00
CA TYR A 14 -81.71 5.00 11.18
C TYR A 14 -81.63 3.64 11.81
N SER A 15 -80.42 3.05 11.83
CA SER A 15 -80.12 1.94 12.71
C SER A 15 -78.83 2.25 13.48
N ARG A 16 -79.04 2.57 14.75
CA ARG A 16 -77.97 2.58 15.80
C ARG A 16 -77.24 1.25 15.82
N GLY A 17 -76.00 1.27 15.47
CA GLY A 17 -75.06 0.17 15.72
C GLY A 17 -73.68 0.74 16.02
N GLY A 18 -73.45 1.15 17.26
CA GLY A 18 -72.14 1.53 17.76
C GLY A 18 -71.24 0.30 17.79
N SER A 19 -70.47 0.07 16.75
CA SER A 19 -69.36 -0.86 16.78
C SER A 19 -68.16 -0.19 17.44
N THR A 20 -68.07 -0.31 18.75
CA THR A 20 -66.83 -0.09 19.46
C THR A 20 -65.82 -1.13 18.97
N TRP A 21 -64.86 -0.66 18.19
CA TRP A 21 -63.67 -1.45 17.86
C TRP A 21 -62.88 -1.71 19.16
N ARG A 22 -63.22 -2.79 19.87
CA ARG A 22 -62.34 -3.35 20.90
C ARG A 22 -61.21 -4.06 20.18
N VAL A 23 -60.06 -3.38 20.09
CA VAL A 23 -58.78 -4.02 19.77
C VAL A 23 -58.44 -4.81 21.03
N ASP A 24 -58.93 -6.07 21.11
CA ASP A 24 -58.47 -7.04 22.08
C ASP A 24 -57.05 -7.50 21.73
N VAL A 25 -56.07 -6.78 22.25
CA VAL A 25 -54.67 -7.19 22.20
C VAL A 25 -54.39 -8.07 23.46
N PRO A 26 -54.42 -9.39 23.38
CA PRO A 26 -54.36 -10.28 24.54
C PRO A 26 -53.07 -10.21 25.34
N LEU A 27 -52.01 -9.59 24.78
CA LEU A 27 -50.69 -9.51 25.41
C LEU A 27 -50.61 -8.54 26.61
N PHE A 28 -51.54 -7.62 26.77
CA PHE A 28 -51.44 -6.55 27.77
C PHE A 28 -52.27 -6.69 29.03
N ARG A 29 -53.02 -7.80 29.18
CA ARG A 29 -53.92 -8.02 30.36
C ARG A 29 -53.18 -8.34 31.66
N TRP A 30 -51.86 -8.65 31.60
CA TRP A 30 -51.07 -9.03 32.78
C TRP A 30 -50.11 -7.94 33.26
N LEU A 31 -50.00 -6.84 32.52
CA LEU A 31 -49.06 -5.75 32.84
C LEU A 31 -49.79 -4.65 33.65
N SER A 32 -49.17 -4.24 34.76
CA SER A 32 -49.63 -3.05 35.49
C SER A 32 -49.52 -1.82 34.59
N LEU A 33 -50.35 -0.78 34.82
CA LEU A 33 -50.27 0.49 34.05
C LEU A 33 -48.86 1.05 33.99
N ARG A 34 -48.10 0.88 35.05
CA ARG A 34 -46.70 1.27 35.12
C ARG A 34 -45.83 0.50 34.14
N GLN A 35 -46.01 -0.81 34.05
CA GLN A 35 -45.24 -1.67 33.11
C GLN A 35 -45.66 -1.38 31.66
N LEU A 36 -46.94 -1.13 31.40
CA LEU A 36 -47.46 -0.80 30.07
C LEU A 36 -46.84 0.47 29.49
N LEU A 37 -46.50 1.44 30.31
CA LEU A 37 -45.88 2.71 29.90
C LEU A 37 -44.35 2.59 29.88
N THR A 38 -43.73 1.84 30.79
CA THR A 38 -42.28 1.77 30.92
C THR A 38 -41.63 0.84 29.90
N VAL A 39 -42.23 -0.33 29.62
CA VAL A 39 -41.64 -1.35 28.72
C VAL A 39 -41.48 -0.81 27.29
N PRO A 40 -42.51 -0.22 26.64
CA PRO A 40 -42.33 0.32 25.28
C PRO A 40 -41.31 1.46 25.23
N TYR A 41 -41.26 2.30 26.26
CA TYR A 41 -40.27 3.38 26.35
C TYR A 41 -38.83 2.86 26.41
N VAL A 42 -38.58 1.88 27.30
CA VAL A 42 -37.26 1.24 27.43
C VAL A 42 -36.87 0.51 26.14
N VAL A 43 -37.79 -0.23 25.53
CA VAL A 43 -37.57 -0.95 24.28
C VAL A 43 -37.22 0.04 23.15
N LEU A 44 -37.94 1.18 23.07
CA LEU A 44 -37.70 2.20 22.06
C LEU A 44 -36.33 2.86 22.24
N VAL A 45 -35.96 3.24 23.47
CA VAL A 45 -34.66 3.85 23.76
C VAL A 45 -33.51 2.87 23.47
N MET A 46 -33.67 1.61 23.90
CA MET A 46 -32.65 0.58 23.63
C MET A 46 -32.55 0.24 22.15
N GLY A 47 -33.71 0.16 21.45
CA GLY A 47 -33.75 -0.05 20.01
C GLY A 47 -33.06 1.07 19.23
N LEU A 48 -33.35 2.33 19.60
CA LEU A 48 -32.71 3.51 19.00
C LEU A 48 -31.19 3.51 19.25
N ALA A 49 -30.77 3.24 20.48
CA ALA A 49 -29.35 3.15 20.83
C ALA A 49 -28.62 2.05 20.02
N MET A 50 -29.27 0.90 19.82
CA MET A 50 -28.72 -0.20 19.03
C MET A 50 -28.61 0.15 17.54
N VAL A 51 -29.63 0.82 16.97
CA VAL A 51 -29.61 1.26 15.57
C VAL A 51 -28.54 2.34 15.35
N VAL A 52 -28.49 3.35 16.21
CA VAL A 52 -27.47 4.42 16.12
C VAL A 52 -26.06 3.85 16.31
N GLY A 53 -25.87 2.98 17.31
CA GLY A 53 -24.59 2.31 17.54
C GLY A 53 -24.17 1.45 16.36
N GLY A 54 -25.09 0.68 15.77
CA GLY A 54 -24.83 -0.16 14.60
C GLY A 54 -24.49 0.64 13.34
N LEU A 55 -25.19 1.75 13.10
CA LEU A 55 -24.88 2.65 11.98
C LEU A 55 -23.53 3.34 12.17
N SER A 56 -23.24 3.84 13.38
CA SER A 56 -21.95 4.45 13.71
C SER A 56 -20.78 3.46 13.54
N TYR A 57 -20.97 2.21 13.94
CA TYR A 57 -19.97 1.15 13.74
C TYR A 57 -19.69 0.91 12.26
N ARG A 58 -20.75 0.78 11.44
CA ARG A 58 -20.59 0.59 9.99
C ARG A 58 -19.88 1.76 9.33
N ALA A 59 -20.34 2.99 9.60
CA ALA A 59 -19.73 4.19 9.05
C ALA A 59 -18.27 4.35 9.49
N GLY A 60 -17.94 4.06 10.75
CA GLY A 60 -16.56 4.08 11.25
C GLY A 60 -15.68 3.05 10.55
N ARG A 61 -16.20 1.85 10.31
CA ARG A 61 -15.48 0.78 9.61
C ARG A 61 -15.20 1.12 8.15
N GLU A 62 -16.19 1.64 7.43
CA GLU A 62 -16.02 2.08 6.03
C GLU A 62 -15.01 3.22 5.92
N ALA A 63 -15.07 4.20 6.84
CA ALA A 63 -14.10 5.30 6.87
C ALA A 63 -12.66 4.81 7.07
N VAL A 64 -12.45 3.81 7.94
CA VAL A 64 -11.12 3.21 8.18
C VAL A 64 -10.64 2.45 6.96
N ASP A 65 -11.50 1.68 6.30
CA ASP A 65 -11.14 0.94 5.11
C ASP A 65 -10.71 1.91 3.98
N HIS A 66 -11.44 3.00 3.76
CA HIS A 66 -11.07 4.03 2.78
C HIS A 66 -9.76 4.76 3.12
N LEU A 67 -9.54 5.08 4.39
CA LEU A 67 -8.29 5.71 4.84
C LEU A 67 -7.11 4.74 4.67
N ALA A 68 -7.29 3.47 5.01
CA ALA A 68 -6.27 2.44 4.84
C ALA A 68 -5.90 2.28 3.36
N ASP A 69 -6.89 2.20 2.46
CA ASP A 69 -6.66 2.13 1.02
C ASP A 69 -5.86 3.33 0.52
N SER A 70 -6.25 4.54 0.93
CA SER A 70 -5.58 5.78 0.51
C SER A 70 -4.13 5.83 1.00
N LEU A 71 -3.88 5.49 2.27
CA LEU A 71 -2.54 5.45 2.85
C LEU A 71 -1.64 4.41 2.17
N LEU A 72 -2.18 3.24 1.86
CA LEU A 72 -1.41 2.18 1.20
C LEU A 72 -1.11 2.54 -0.26
N ILE A 73 -2.06 3.13 -1.00
CA ILE A 73 -1.84 3.65 -2.35
C ILE A 73 -0.75 4.72 -2.33
N GLU A 74 -0.81 5.67 -1.39
CA GLU A 74 0.23 6.68 -1.23
C GLU A 74 1.59 6.06 -0.93
N THR A 75 1.63 5.05 -0.06
CA THR A 75 2.88 4.34 0.27
C THR A 75 3.46 3.64 -0.95
N VAL A 76 2.64 2.95 -1.74
CA VAL A 76 3.07 2.36 -3.02
C VAL A 76 3.55 3.46 -3.98
N GLY A 77 2.87 4.59 -4.05
CA GLY A 77 3.28 5.75 -4.85
C GLY A 77 4.65 6.30 -4.42
N ARG A 78 4.90 6.42 -3.12
CA ARG A 78 6.22 6.83 -2.57
C ARG A 78 7.33 5.85 -2.92
N ILE A 79 7.05 4.54 -2.85
CA ILE A 79 8.00 3.52 -3.28
C ILE A 79 8.25 3.63 -4.78
N SER A 80 7.22 3.77 -5.60
CA SER A 80 7.34 3.94 -7.06
C SER A 80 8.19 5.15 -7.41
N GLN A 81 7.97 6.29 -6.76
CA GLN A 81 8.76 7.51 -6.95
C GLN A 81 10.22 7.33 -6.50
N ALA A 82 10.46 6.58 -5.41
CA ALA A 82 11.82 6.28 -4.97
C ALA A 82 12.55 5.41 -6.00
N VAL A 83 11.88 4.37 -6.51
CA VAL A 83 12.41 3.53 -7.60
C VAL A 83 12.68 4.37 -8.83
N GLU A 84 11.72 5.17 -9.27
CA GLU A 84 11.84 6.01 -10.47
C GLU A 84 13.04 6.96 -10.37
N ARG A 85 13.18 7.69 -9.27
CA ARG A 85 14.34 8.59 -9.04
C ARG A 85 15.66 7.83 -9.05
N HIS A 86 15.67 6.61 -8.49
CA HIS A 86 16.86 5.78 -8.42
C HIS A 86 17.28 5.24 -9.80
N VAL A 87 16.31 4.94 -10.64
CA VAL A 87 16.50 4.31 -11.95
C VAL A 87 16.69 5.33 -13.08
N LEU A 88 16.01 6.49 -13.04
CA LEU A 88 16.04 7.53 -14.09
C LEU A 88 17.44 8.05 -14.36
N GLY A 89 18.25 8.23 -13.31
CA GLY A 89 19.62 8.73 -13.44
C GLY A 89 20.51 7.88 -14.35
N SER A 90 20.26 6.57 -14.43
CA SER A 90 21.05 5.63 -15.24
C SER A 90 21.02 5.95 -16.75
N GLY A 91 19.86 6.40 -17.28
CA GLY A 91 19.76 6.83 -18.67
C GLY A 91 20.60 8.06 -18.97
N ALA A 92 20.61 9.05 -18.07
CA ALA A 92 21.45 10.23 -18.19
C ALA A 92 22.94 9.88 -18.10
N VAL A 93 23.32 8.91 -17.28
CA VAL A 93 24.71 8.40 -17.23
C VAL A 93 25.12 7.84 -18.58
N LEU A 94 24.30 6.97 -19.20
CA LEU A 94 24.60 6.41 -20.52
C LEU A 94 24.68 7.48 -21.60
N GLU A 95 23.76 8.46 -21.58
CA GLU A 95 23.75 9.55 -22.56
C GLU A 95 24.95 10.48 -22.39
N THR A 96 25.42 10.71 -21.16
CA THR A 96 26.62 11.53 -20.91
C THR A 96 27.89 10.79 -21.28
N ALA A 97 27.99 9.48 -21.02
CA ALA A 97 29.14 8.66 -21.36
C ALA A 97 29.32 8.52 -22.89
N PHE A 98 28.22 8.26 -23.59
CA PHE A 98 28.17 8.14 -25.04
C PHE A 98 26.88 8.82 -25.56
N PRO A 99 26.90 10.15 -25.82
CA PRO A 99 25.75 10.82 -26.40
C PRO A 99 25.33 10.19 -27.74
N LYS A 100 24.04 10.17 -28.01
CA LYS A 100 23.53 9.69 -29.30
C LYS A 100 24.18 10.45 -30.44
N GLY A 101 24.74 9.73 -31.42
CA GLY A 101 25.49 10.29 -32.52
C GLY A 101 27.01 10.40 -32.30
N VAL A 102 27.49 10.16 -31.08
CA VAL A 102 28.94 10.00 -30.83
C VAL A 102 29.34 8.57 -31.17
N PRO A 103 30.28 8.38 -32.13
CA PRO A 103 30.69 7.03 -32.52
C PRO A 103 31.53 6.35 -31.43
N ALA A 104 31.60 5.03 -31.53
CA ALA A 104 32.50 4.21 -30.72
C ALA A 104 33.95 4.65 -30.93
N PRO A 105 34.81 4.62 -29.90
CA PRO A 105 36.23 4.95 -30.06
C PRO A 105 36.91 3.97 -31.00
N VAL A 106 37.83 4.45 -31.79
CA VAL A 106 38.66 3.61 -32.67
C VAL A 106 39.54 2.70 -31.82
N SER A 107 40.03 3.20 -30.70
CA SER A 107 40.78 2.42 -29.70
C SER A 107 40.57 3.01 -28.32
N VAL A 108 40.25 2.15 -27.34
CA VAL A 108 40.15 2.53 -25.93
C VAL A 108 41.45 3.19 -25.44
N GLN A 109 42.58 2.72 -25.89
CA GLN A 109 43.88 3.24 -25.47
C GLN A 109 44.19 4.64 -26.11
N ALA A 110 43.89 4.80 -27.39
CA ALA A 110 44.15 6.08 -28.08
C ALA A 110 43.24 7.20 -27.57
N GLU A 111 42.01 6.88 -27.18
CA GLU A 111 41.02 7.84 -26.70
C GLU A 111 40.86 7.86 -25.17
N LEU A 112 41.84 7.33 -24.44
CA LEU A 112 41.76 7.17 -22.99
C LEU A 112 41.42 8.45 -22.24
N ALA A 113 42.04 9.60 -22.62
CA ALA A 113 41.79 10.88 -21.96
C ALA A 113 40.35 11.37 -22.19
N ALA A 114 39.85 11.24 -23.42
CA ALA A 114 38.48 11.62 -23.76
C ALA A 114 37.45 10.73 -23.06
N LEU A 115 37.70 9.42 -23.00
CA LEU A 115 36.85 8.47 -22.24
C LEU A 115 36.86 8.80 -20.76
N ARG A 116 38.04 9.06 -20.14
CA ARG A 116 38.10 9.47 -18.73
C ARG A 116 37.23 10.69 -18.45
N THR A 117 37.34 11.73 -19.25
CA THR A 117 36.56 12.96 -19.08
C THR A 117 35.07 12.69 -19.20
N ARG A 118 34.63 11.98 -20.24
CA ARG A 118 33.18 11.67 -20.45
C ARG A 118 32.62 10.82 -19.33
N PHE A 119 33.33 9.79 -18.93
CA PHE A 119 32.89 8.89 -17.86
C PHE A 119 32.93 9.53 -16.47
N TRP A 120 33.90 10.46 -16.24
CA TRP A 120 33.88 11.28 -15.04
C TRP A 120 32.63 12.16 -14.97
N LEU A 121 32.30 12.84 -16.05
CA LEU A 121 31.09 13.65 -16.14
C LEU A 121 29.83 12.77 -15.97
N ALA A 122 29.77 11.64 -16.66
CA ALA A 122 28.66 10.70 -16.57
C ALA A 122 28.41 10.23 -15.13
N THR A 123 29.45 9.81 -14.43
CA THR A 123 29.37 9.39 -13.04
C THR A 123 29.17 10.56 -12.05
N SER A 124 29.25 11.81 -12.51
CA SER A 124 28.92 13.00 -11.71
C SER A 124 27.46 13.41 -11.80
N VAL A 125 26.75 13.00 -12.86
CA VAL A 125 25.32 13.32 -13.08
C VAL A 125 24.43 12.61 -12.06
N HIS A 126 24.76 11.38 -11.71
CA HIS A 126 24.01 10.58 -10.78
C HIS A 126 24.95 9.94 -9.75
N ARG A 127 24.87 10.42 -8.52
CA ARG A 127 25.76 9.97 -7.45
C ARG A 127 25.06 8.94 -6.58
N GLU A 128 25.40 7.69 -6.79
CA GLU A 128 24.93 6.55 -6.00
C GLU A 128 26.11 5.83 -5.33
N LEU A 129 25.85 4.98 -4.36
CA LEU A 129 26.87 4.24 -3.62
C LEU A 129 27.76 3.36 -4.52
N ASN A 130 27.25 2.84 -5.61
CA ASN A 130 28.01 2.02 -6.57
C ASN A 130 27.99 2.70 -7.94
N ASN A 131 28.49 3.92 -7.99
CA ASN A 131 28.49 4.75 -9.17
C ASN A 131 29.56 4.25 -10.17
N TYR A 132 29.18 3.33 -11.02
CA TYR A 132 30.04 2.67 -11.97
C TYR A 132 29.47 2.75 -13.38
N ALA A 133 30.22 3.35 -14.29
CA ALA A 133 29.92 3.37 -15.72
C ALA A 133 31.07 2.77 -16.50
N TYR A 134 30.77 2.04 -17.56
CA TYR A 134 31.80 1.29 -18.28
C TYR A 134 31.40 1.03 -19.74
N TYR A 135 32.41 0.73 -20.54
CA TYR A 135 32.33 0.42 -21.96
C TYR A 135 33.16 -0.83 -22.29
N GLY A 136 32.65 -1.68 -23.15
CA GLY A 136 33.36 -2.79 -23.72
C GLY A 136 33.18 -2.81 -25.23
N ASP A 137 34.26 -3.16 -25.98
CA ASP A 137 34.19 -3.26 -27.42
C ASP A 137 34.12 -4.72 -27.93
N GLU A 138 33.94 -4.88 -29.23
CA GLU A 138 33.90 -6.19 -29.89
C GLU A 138 35.22 -6.94 -29.87
N GLN A 139 36.35 -6.24 -29.66
CA GLN A 139 37.68 -6.86 -29.51
C GLN A 139 37.94 -7.39 -28.08
N GLY A 140 37.03 -7.06 -27.14
CA GLY A 140 37.19 -7.45 -25.75
C GLY A 140 37.98 -6.46 -24.90
N HIS A 141 38.26 -5.26 -25.44
CA HIS A 141 38.79 -4.18 -24.63
C HIS A 141 37.70 -3.62 -23.69
N PHE A 142 38.14 -3.05 -22.59
CA PHE A 142 37.25 -2.57 -21.54
C PHE A 142 37.78 -1.28 -20.95
N PHE A 143 36.85 -0.35 -20.74
CA PHE A 143 37.04 0.87 -19.98
C PHE A 143 35.95 0.96 -18.94
N GLY A 144 36.29 1.11 -17.66
CA GLY A 144 35.31 1.31 -16.60
C GLY A 144 35.80 2.33 -15.59
N LEU A 145 34.92 3.23 -15.19
CA LEU A 145 35.18 4.25 -14.17
C LEU A 145 34.21 4.08 -13.03
N TRP A 146 34.76 3.74 -11.89
CA TRP A 146 34.04 3.59 -10.64
C TRP A 146 34.39 4.76 -9.70
N ARG A 147 33.38 5.41 -9.14
CA ARG A 147 33.56 6.52 -8.19
C ARG A 147 33.56 5.99 -6.78
N ASP A 148 34.58 6.34 -6.01
CA ASP A 148 34.73 5.98 -4.58
C ASP A 148 34.49 7.21 -3.68
N GLY A 149 33.89 8.24 -4.23
CA GLY A 149 33.61 9.49 -3.54
C GLY A 149 33.43 10.67 -4.49
N PRO A 150 33.32 11.90 -3.99
CA PRO A 150 33.17 13.09 -4.82
C PRO A 150 34.39 13.35 -5.72
N ASP A 151 35.58 13.09 -5.21
CA ASP A 151 36.83 13.42 -5.90
C ASP A 151 37.67 12.17 -6.24
N ASP A 152 37.38 11.00 -5.69
CA ASP A 152 38.12 9.79 -5.88
C ASP A 152 37.46 8.84 -6.86
N ALA A 153 38.27 8.21 -7.69
CA ALA A 153 37.83 7.24 -8.68
C ALA A 153 38.83 6.11 -8.88
N GLN A 154 38.33 4.98 -9.39
CA GLN A 154 39.11 3.89 -9.86
C GLN A 154 38.83 3.63 -11.35
N LEU A 155 39.85 3.77 -12.17
CA LEU A 155 39.83 3.35 -13.57
C LEU A 155 40.13 1.87 -13.65
N ARG A 156 39.32 1.13 -14.38
CA ARG A 156 39.50 -0.29 -14.70
C ARG A 156 39.66 -0.43 -16.20
N LEU A 157 40.84 -0.86 -16.62
CA LEU A 157 41.22 -0.80 -18.02
C LEU A 157 41.66 -2.20 -18.50
N ARG A 158 41.22 -2.58 -19.70
CA ARG A 158 41.70 -3.74 -20.44
C ARG A 158 41.91 -3.29 -21.88
N VAL A 159 43.18 -3.08 -22.26
CA VAL A 159 43.58 -2.64 -23.59
C VAL A 159 44.09 -3.77 -24.48
N ARG A 160 44.20 -4.98 -23.94
CA ARG A 160 44.53 -6.19 -24.67
C ARG A 160 43.30 -7.07 -24.72
N SER A 161 43.14 -7.80 -25.83
CA SER A 161 42.02 -8.76 -26.00
C SER A 161 42.11 -9.95 -25.03
N GLU A 162 43.22 -10.13 -24.38
CA GLU A 162 43.46 -11.23 -23.41
C GLU A 162 44.01 -10.67 -22.09
N GLY A 163 43.82 -11.42 -21.01
CA GLY A 163 44.33 -11.08 -19.69
C GLY A 163 43.34 -10.34 -18.76
N PRO A 164 43.83 -10.07 -17.53
CA PRO A 164 43.04 -9.34 -16.54
C PRO A 164 42.98 -7.87 -16.83
N ARG A 165 42.04 -7.15 -16.15
CA ARG A 165 42.01 -5.69 -16.15
C ARG A 165 43.13 -5.14 -15.26
N THR A 166 43.59 -3.94 -15.61
CA THR A 166 44.47 -3.13 -14.77
C THR A 166 43.64 -2.04 -14.07
N LEU A 167 43.86 -1.84 -12.80
CA LEU A 167 43.20 -0.92 -11.92
C LEU A 167 44.12 0.26 -11.61
N TYR A 168 43.62 1.48 -11.70
CA TYR A 168 44.32 2.71 -11.37
C TYR A 168 43.45 3.53 -10.44
N LYS A 169 43.95 3.94 -9.28
CA LYS A 169 43.29 4.94 -8.43
C LYS A 169 43.74 6.33 -8.84
N PHE A 170 42.86 7.32 -8.78
CA PHE A 170 43.17 8.71 -9.05
C PHE A 170 42.15 9.63 -8.40
N SER A 171 42.50 10.90 -8.19
CA SER A 171 41.64 11.92 -7.61
C SER A 171 41.50 13.10 -8.55
N GLY A 172 40.25 13.56 -8.75
CA GLY A 172 39.93 14.63 -9.68
C GLY A 172 39.91 14.23 -11.15
N ILE A 173 39.18 14.96 -11.98
CA ILE A 173 38.96 14.64 -13.42
C ILE A 173 40.28 14.54 -14.22
N HIS A 174 41.26 15.38 -13.88
CA HIS A 174 42.55 15.44 -14.51
C HIS A 174 43.69 14.81 -13.67
N GLY A 175 43.32 14.15 -12.55
CA GLY A 175 44.31 13.52 -11.66
C GLY A 175 45.20 12.51 -12.35
N GLU A 176 46.46 12.45 -11.94
CA GLU A 176 47.38 11.41 -12.40
C GLU A 176 46.93 10.03 -11.98
N LEU A 177 47.15 9.05 -12.84
CA LEU A 177 46.86 7.65 -12.50
C LEU A 177 47.92 7.13 -11.53
N GLY A 178 47.46 6.65 -10.38
CA GLY A 178 48.33 5.98 -9.41
C GLY A 178 48.87 4.65 -9.90
N ASP A 179 49.44 3.88 -8.99
CA ASP A 179 50.07 2.60 -9.31
C ASP A 179 49.11 1.62 -9.99
N ALA A 180 49.62 0.96 -11.02
CA ALA A 180 48.88 -0.07 -11.75
C ALA A 180 48.77 -1.35 -10.92
N LYS A 181 47.54 -1.79 -10.66
CA LYS A 181 47.25 -3.06 -10.00
C LYS A 181 46.48 -3.97 -10.94
N GLN A 182 46.99 -5.16 -11.21
CA GLN A 182 46.21 -6.13 -11.98
C GLN A 182 45.19 -6.86 -11.12
N GLU A 183 44.03 -7.17 -11.70
CA GLU A 183 43.03 -8.03 -11.08
C GLU A 183 43.50 -9.49 -11.13
N ASP A 184 43.11 -10.26 -10.11
CA ASP A 184 43.50 -11.69 -10.01
C ASP A 184 42.71 -12.55 -11.03
N LYS A 185 41.60 -12.09 -11.54
CA LYS A 185 40.69 -12.82 -12.44
C LYS A 185 40.66 -12.18 -13.82
N VAL A 186 40.64 -13.05 -14.85
CA VAL A 186 40.39 -12.61 -16.22
C VAL A 186 38.94 -12.11 -16.34
N PHE A 187 38.80 -10.93 -16.85
CA PHE A 187 37.48 -10.30 -17.09
C PHE A 187 37.24 -10.19 -18.60
N GLU A 188 36.31 -10.98 -19.10
CA GLU A 188 35.91 -10.94 -20.51
C GLU A 188 34.54 -10.19 -20.63
N PRO A 189 34.55 -8.92 -21.13
CA PRO A 189 33.35 -8.11 -21.19
C PRO A 189 32.25 -8.71 -22.09
N ARG A 190 32.64 -9.35 -23.19
CA ARG A 190 31.67 -9.89 -24.17
C ARG A 190 30.83 -11.05 -23.65
N GLN A 191 31.31 -11.74 -22.61
CA GLN A 191 30.60 -12.84 -21.92
C GLN A 191 29.67 -12.33 -20.81
N ARG A 192 29.71 -11.04 -20.50
CA ARG A 192 28.92 -10.49 -19.40
C ARG A 192 27.48 -10.24 -19.83
N PRO A 193 26.49 -10.44 -18.93
CA PRO A 193 25.08 -10.25 -19.25
C PRO A 193 24.76 -8.85 -19.81
N TRP A 194 25.38 -7.80 -19.26
CA TRP A 194 25.17 -6.43 -19.72
C TRP A 194 25.61 -6.20 -21.17
N TYR A 195 26.72 -6.83 -21.58
CA TYR A 195 27.25 -6.70 -22.93
C TYR A 195 26.31 -7.40 -23.93
N GLN A 196 25.93 -8.63 -23.62
CA GLN A 196 25.04 -9.45 -24.47
C GLN A 196 23.67 -8.79 -24.62
N ALA A 197 23.07 -8.32 -23.51
CA ALA A 197 21.80 -7.63 -23.50
C ALA A 197 21.87 -6.31 -24.30
N GLY A 198 22.85 -5.44 -24.01
CA GLY A 198 23.03 -4.17 -24.68
C GLY A 198 23.32 -4.28 -26.18
N ARG A 199 24.09 -5.31 -26.58
CA ARG A 199 24.38 -5.58 -28.00
C ARG A 199 23.11 -6.01 -28.78
N SER A 200 22.26 -6.82 -28.15
CA SER A 200 21.06 -7.36 -28.78
C SER A 200 19.88 -6.38 -28.79
N ALA A 201 19.88 -5.40 -27.89
CA ALA A 201 18.78 -4.47 -27.75
C ALA A 201 18.64 -3.51 -28.95
N ALA A 202 17.41 -3.17 -29.31
CA ALA A 202 17.15 -2.16 -30.33
C ALA A 202 17.59 -0.78 -29.88
N THR A 203 17.33 -0.44 -28.62
CA THR A 203 17.71 0.83 -27.97
C THR A 203 18.54 0.54 -26.72
N GLU A 204 18.15 1.02 -25.58
CA GLU A 204 18.73 0.69 -24.29
C GLU A 204 17.90 -0.38 -23.59
N THR A 205 18.51 -1.14 -22.70
CA THR A 205 17.87 -2.25 -22.01
C THR A 205 18.41 -2.41 -20.60
N TRP A 206 17.55 -2.95 -19.73
CA TRP A 206 17.96 -3.47 -18.44
C TRP A 206 18.38 -4.93 -18.55
N THR A 207 19.41 -5.31 -17.80
CA THR A 207 19.71 -6.72 -17.58
C THR A 207 18.80 -7.29 -16.50
N SER A 208 18.74 -8.62 -16.40
CA SER A 208 18.25 -9.27 -15.18
C SER A 208 19.08 -8.82 -13.97
N ILE A 209 18.41 -8.66 -12.83
CA ILE A 209 19.09 -8.32 -11.57
C ILE A 209 19.97 -9.50 -11.15
N TYR A 210 21.19 -9.19 -10.74
CA TYR A 210 22.14 -10.18 -10.26
C TYR A 210 22.85 -9.69 -8.98
N ILE A 211 23.50 -10.61 -8.29
CA ILE A 211 24.32 -10.27 -7.13
C ILE A 211 25.71 -9.88 -7.64
N ASP A 212 26.12 -8.64 -7.37
CA ASP A 212 27.49 -8.20 -7.69
C ASP A 212 28.49 -8.99 -6.87
N PHE A 213 29.46 -9.51 -7.56
CA PHE A 213 30.40 -10.46 -6.97
C PHE A 213 31.31 -9.81 -5.92
N ARG A 214 31.52 -8.48 -5.99
CA ARG A 214 32.39 -7.73 -5.08
C ARG A 214 31.63 -7.20 -3.87
N THR A 215 30.48 -6.55 -4.11
CA THR A 215 29.66 -5.95 -3.05
C THR A 215 28.74 -6.97 -2.39
N GLN A 216 28.47 -8.09 -3.04
CA GLN A 216 27.51 -9.12 -2.62
C GLN A 216 26.07 -8.59 -2.51
N GLU A 217 25.78 -7.51 -3.22
CA GLU A 217 24.49 -6.84 -3.23
C GLU A 217 23.81 -6.95 -4.59
N LEU A 218 22.51 -6.70 -4.61
CA LEU A 218 21.74 -6.69 -5.85
C LEU A 218 22.07 -5.48 -6.69
N VAL A 219 22.31 -5.72 -7.98
CA VAL A 219 22.61 -4.71 -8.98
C VAL A 219 21.71 -4.92 -10.20
N ALA A 220 21.14 -3.84 -10.70
CA ALA A 220 20.52 -3.77 -12.01
C ALA A 220 21.45 -2.98 -12.94
N THR A 221 21.72 -3.49 -14.14
CA THR A 221 22.57 -2.81 -15.11
C THR A 221 21.73 -2.32 -16.28
N ARG A 222 21.86 -1.03 -16.61
CA ARG A 222 21.31 -0.47 -17.84
C ARG A 222 22.40 -0.41 -18.90
N ALA A 223 22.12 -0.90 -20.10
CA ALA A 223 23.09 -1.05 -21.16
C ALA A 223 22.53 -0.59 -22.51
N ARG A 224 23.45 -0.11 -23.36
CA ARG A 224 23.12 0.35 -24.73
C ARG A 224 24.27 0.06 -25.68
N LYS A 225 23.94 -0.36 -26.90
CA LYS A 225 24.94 -0.47 -27.98
C LYS A 225 25.52 0.90 -28.37
N VAL A 226 26.78 0.91 -28.74
CA VAL A 226 27.51 2.05 -29.25
C VAL A 226 27.94 1.75 -30.68
N PRO A 227 27.37 2.43 -31.70
CA PRO A 227 27.75 2.24 -33.10
C PRO A 227 28.99 3.03 -33.47
N ASP A 228 29.65 2.67 -34.58
CA ASP A 228 30.61 3.50 -35.27
C ASP A 228 29.91 4.59 -36.13
N ALA A 229 30.70 5.37 -36.85
CA ALA A 229 30.21 6.42 -37.76
C ALA A 229 29.35 5.87 -38.92
N LEU A 230 29.44 4.56 -39.22
CA LEU A 230 28.67 3.89 -40.26
C LEU A 230 27.41 3.20 -39.68
N GLY A 231 27.14 3.34 -38.37
CA GLY A 231 26.01 2.73 -37.70
C GLY A 231 26.23 1.26 -37.30
N VAL A 232 27.41 0.69 -37.49
CA VAL A 232 27.74 -0.68 -37.10
C VAL A 232 28.05 -0.72 -35.60
N THR A 233 27.42 -1.60 -34.87
CA THR A 233 27.68 -1.75 -33.41
C THR A 233 29.14 -2.17 -33.19
N ARG A 234 29.89 -1.38 -32.43
CA ARG A 234 31.31 -1.65 -32.07
C ARG A 234 31.52 -1.92 -30.60
N GLY A 235 30.55 -1.66 -29.78
CA GLY A 235 30.64 -1.91 -28.36
C GLY A 235 29.33 -1.66 -27.63
N VAL A 236 29.39 -1.76 -26.33
CA VAL A 236 28.28 -1.54 -25.41
C VAL A 236 28.74 -0.66 -24.26
N VAL A 237 27.98 0.38 -23.97
CA VAL A 237 28.11 1.20 -22.76
C VAL A 237 27.07 0.74 -21.72
N ALA A 238 27.49 0.70 -20.46
CA ALA A 238 26.61 0.30 -19.37
C ALA A 238 26.90 1.06 -18.07
N THR A 239 25.92 1.09 -17.21
CA THR A 239 26.03 1.61 -15.84
C THR A 239 25.27 0.72 -14.87
N ASP A 240 25.86 0.52 -13.72
CA ASP A 240 25.26 -0.24 -12.63
C ASP A 240 24.45 0.67 -11.73
N VAL A 241 23.30 0.17 -11.29
CA VAL A 241 22.44 0.77 -10.28
C VAL A 241 22.39 -0.19 -9.09
N SER A 242 22.99 0.22 -7.97
CA SER A 242 22.92 -0.57 -6.72
C SER A 242 21.49 -0.52 -6.17
N LEU A 243 20.94 -1.66 -5.79
CA LEU A 243 19.61 -1.73 -5.21
C LEU A 243 19.61 -1.67 -3.67
N GLN A 244 20.79 -1.45 -3.08
CA GLN A 244 20.94 -1.36 -1.62
C GLN A 244 20.14 -0.21 -1.01
N HIS A 245 20.28 1.00 -1.57
CA HIS A 245 19.50 2.15 -1.09
C HIS A 245 17.99 1.93 -1.18
N LEU A 246 17.54 1.25 -2.25
CA LEU A 246 16.14 0.91 -2.41
C LEU A 246 15.69 -0.12 -1.36
N SER A 247 16.53 -1.12 -1.08
CA SER A 247 16.29 -2.09 -0.01
C SER A 247 16.23 -1.40 1.36
N ASP A 248 17.17 -0.50 1.65
CA ASP A 248 17.20 0.24 2.92
C ASP A 248 16.00 1.17 3.06
N PHE A 249 15.61 1.83 1.97
CA PHE A 249 14.39 2.64 1.94
C PHE A 249 13.15 1.80 2.24
N VAL A 250 12.94 0.68 1.53
CA VAL A 250 11.79 -0.21 1.76
C VAL A 250 11.79 -0.75 3.19
N ARG A 251 12.97 -1.12 3.72
CA ARG A 251 13.12 -1.58 5.11
C ARG A 251 12.80 -0.49 6.13
N SER A 252 13.07 0.77 5.81
CA SER A 252 12.78 1.90 6.69
C SER A 252 11.29 2.26 6.74
N LEU A 253 10.48 1.79 5.79
CA LEU A 253 9.06 2.05 5.73
C LEU A 253 8.33 1.33 6.87
N LYS A 254 7.87 2.11 7.84
CA LYS A 254 7.01 1.63 8.92
C LYS A 254 5.54 1.89 8.53
N THR A 255 4.95 0.95 7.80
CA THR A 255 3.53 1.06 7.40
C THR A 255 2.58 0.83 8.58
N SER A 256 2.94 -0.09 9.46
CA SER A 256 2.29 -0.38 10.75
C SER A 256 3.18 -1.31 11.58
N ALA A 257 2.73 -1.75 12.74
CA ALA A 257 3.48 -2.68 13.60
C ALA A 257 3.78 -4.02 12.91
N ASN A 258 2.82 -4.55 12.14
CA ASN A 258 2.92 -5.84 11.45
C ASN A 258 2.86 -5.70 9.92
N GLY A 259 2.80 -4.46 9.41
CA GLY A 259 2.78 -4.18 7.98
C GLY A 259 4.14 -4.41 7.33
N PHE A 260 4.14 -4.71 6.03
CA PHE A 260 5.35 -4.93 5.26
C PHE A 260 5.18 -4.48 3.81
N ALA A 261 6.32 -4.22 3.17
CA ALA A 261 6.41 -3.84 1.77
C ALA A 261 7.47 -4.70 1.08
N PHE A 262 7.28 -4.97 -0.20
CA PHE A 262 8.25 -5.67 -1.02
C PHE A 262 8.21 -5.21 -2.48
N ILE A 263 9.34 -5.41 -3.16
CA ILE A 263 9.50 -5.19 -4.60
C ILE A 263 10.02 -6.49 -5.18
N VAL A 264 9.41 -6.95 -6.27
CA VAL A 264 9.78 -8.19 -6.97
C VAL A 264 9.83 -8.00 -8.48
N GLU A 265 10.64 -8.82 -9.16
CA GLU A 265 10.53 -9.03 -10.59
C GLU A 265 9.27 -9.87 -10.93
N PRO A 266 8.80 -9.90 -12.19
CA PRO A 266 7.66 -10.75 -12.59
C PRO A 266 7.89 -12.25 -12.32
N SER A 267 9.14 -12.71 -12.26
CA SER A 267 9.54 -14.05 -11.85
C SER A 267 9.23 -14.36 -10.38
N GLY A 268 9.07 -13.31 -9.55
CA GLY A 268 8.92 -13.41 -8.11
C GLY A 268 10.20 -13.19 -7.33
N ASP A 269 11.33 -13.00 -7.99
CA ASP A 269 12.60 -12.76 -7.32
C ASP A 269 12.61 -11.43 -6.59
N LEU A 270 12.89 -11.46 -5.30
CA LEU A 270 12.90 -10.28 -4.45
C LEU A 270 14.01 -9.31 -4.86
N ILE A 271 13.62 -8.04 -4.93
CA ILE A 271 14.52 -6.90 -5.12
C ILE A 271 14.74 -6.20 -3.77
N ALA A 272 13.67 -5.96 -3.05
CA ALA A 272 13.68 -5.34 -1.73
C ALA A 272 12.53 -5.86 -0.90
N THR A 273 12.72 -5.93 0.41
CA THR A 273 11.65 -6.26 1.35
C THR A 273 11.90 -5.58 2.69
N SER A 274 10.84 -5.13 3.34
CA SER A 274 10.90 -4.64 4.72
C SER A 274 10.84 -5.77 5.74
N ARG A 275 10.54 -7.00 5.31
CA ARG A 275 10.36 -8.17 6.16
C ARG A 275 11.20 -9.34 5.66
N GLY A 276 12.09 -9.83 6.49
CA GLY A 276 13.02 -10.89 6.11
C GLY A 276 14.18 -10.41 5.23
N ALA A 277 14.85 -11.33 4.57
CA ALA A 277 15.97 -11.07 3.69
C ALA A 277 15.58 -11.27 2.23
N HIS A 278 16.17 -10.52 1.31
CA HIS A 278 16.01 -10.68 -0.15
C HIS A 278 17.17 -11.48 -0.77
N ILE A 279 18.24 -11.71 -0.01
CA ILE A 279 19.39 -12.54 -0.34
C ILE A 279 19.59 -13.57 0.77
N ARG A 280 19.87 -14.81 0.42
CA ARG A 280 20.24 -15.87 1.36
C ARG A 280 21.60 -16.46 1.02
N LYS A 281 22.27 -17.05 1.99
CA LYS A 281 23.47 -17.86 1.74
C LYS A 281 23.06 -19.28 1.36
N GLY A 282 23.56 -19.76 0.24
CA GLY A 282 23.45 -21.17 -0.17
C GLY A 282 24.31 -22.10 0.70
N ILE A 283 24.13 -23.40 0.51
CA ILE A 283 24.88 -24.45 1.24
C ILE A 283 26.39 -24.37 0.92
N ASP A 284 26.73 -23.93 -0.26
CA ASP A 284 28.09 -23.69 -0.75
C ASP A 284 28.67 -22.32 -0.31
N GLY A 285 27.95 -21.56 0.48
CA GLY A 285 28.32 -20.21 0.92
C GLY A 285 28.07 -19.11 -0.13
N ALA A 286 27.61 -19.46 -1.33
CA ALA A 286 27.24 -18.47 -2.35
C ALA A 286 26.00 -17.68 -1.94
N HIS A 287 25.98 -16.40 -2.30
CA HIS A 287 24.78 -15.57 -2.12
C HIS A 287 23.77 -15.87 -3.24
N LEU A 288 22.55 -16.17 -2.85
CA LEU A 288 21.44 -16.49 -3.75
C LEU A 288 20.29 -15.52 -3.54
N ARG A 289 19.66 -15.06 -4.60
CA ARG A 289 18.42 -14.29 -4.54
C ARG A 289 17.30 -15.16 -3.97
N GLN A 290 16.42 -14.55 -3.17
CA GLN A 290 15.23 -15.23 -2.70
C GLN A 290 14.05 -14.93 -3.63
N ASN A 291 13.24 -15.95 -3.90
CA ASN A 291 11.96 -15.80 -4.55
C ASN A 291 10.86 -15.59 -3.50
N ALA A 292 9.98 -14.63 -3.72
CA ALA A 292 8.92 -14.30 -2.79
C ALA A 292 7.93 -15.46 -2.52
N ALA A 293 7.85 -16.44 -3.44
CA ALA A 293 7.03 -17.63 -3.24
C ALA A 293 7.67 -18.64 -2.29
N ASP A 294 9.00 -18.61 -2.14
CA ASP A 294 9.80 -19.63 -1.45
C ASP A 294 10.45 -19.10 -0.15
N VAL A 295 10.06 -17.90 0.30
CA VAL A 295 10.56 -17.36 1.58
C VAL A 295 9.94 -18.12 2.76
N ASP A 296 10.69 -18.22 3.87
CA ASP A 296 10.24 -18.85 5.12
C ASP A 296 9.12 -18.07 5.84
N ASP A 297 8.65 -16.95 5.28
CA ASP A 297 7.55 -16.14 5.79
C ASP A 297 6.25 -16.43 5.01
N PRO A 298 5.32 -17.21 5.59
CA PRO A 298 4.08 -17.58 4.92
C PRO A 298 3.21 -16.37 4.56
N LEU A 299 3.28 -15.30 5.37
CA LEU A 299 2.50 -14.09 5.14
C LEU A 299 2.97 -13.34 3.89
N LEU A 300 4.28 -13.19 3.72
CA LEU A 300 4.87 -12.60 2.51
C LEU A 300 4.60 -13.48 1.29
N ALA A 301 4.86 -14.78 1.38
CA ALA A 301 4.67 -15.72 0.28
C ALA A 301 3.19 -15.77 -0.17
N GLY A 302 2.25 -15.86 0.76
CA GLY A 302 0.82 -15.86 0.47
C GLY A 302 0.35 -14.52 -0.14
N THR A 303 0.84 -13.39 0.38
CA THR A 303 0.53 -12.07 -0.17
C THR A 303 1.06 -11.93 -1.60
N TYR A 304 2.29 -12.36 -1.86
CA TYR A 304 2.86 -12.33 -3.22
C TYR A 304 2.01 -13.13 -4.21
N GLN A 305 1.60 -14.35 -3.86
CA GLN A 305 0.77 -15.19 -4.73
C GLN A 305 -0.56 -14.50 -5.07
N LYS A 306 -1.22 -13.89 -4.09
CA LYS A 306 -2.47 -13.13 -4.30
C LYS A 306 -2.25 -11.89 -5.17
N VAL A 307 -1.22 -11.08 -4.89
CA VAL A 307 -0.85 -9.90 -5.70
C VAL A 307 -0.56 -10.31 -7.14
N ARG A 308 0.20 -11.39 -7.36
CA ARG A 308 0.49 -11.93 -8.69
C ARG A 308 -0.78 -12.30 -9.45
N ALA A 309 -1.74 -12.97 -8.80
CA ALA A 309 -3.02 -13.33 -9.41
C ALA A 309 -3.85 -12.08 -9.76
N LEU A 310 -3.92 -11.09 -8.86
CA LEU A 310 -4.62 -9.82 -9.09
C LEU A 310 -3.98 -9.03 -10.25
N MET A 311 -2.65 -9.02 -10.33
CA MET A 311 -1.91 -8.38 -11.42
C MET A 311 -2.17 -9.05 -12.78
N ALA A 312 -2.27 -10.38 -12.81
CA ALA A 312 -2.58 -11.13 -14.03
C ALA A 312 -4.01 -10.84 -14.55
N ALA A 313 -4.96 -10.57 -13.65
CA ALA A 313 -6.34 -10.23 -13.96
C ALA A 313 -6.56 -8.74 -14.29
N ALA A 314 -5.58 -7.86 -14.04
CA ALA A 314 -5.76 -6.42 -14.15
C ALA A 314 -5.64 -5.93 -15.60
N SER A 315 -6.61 -5.11 -16.05
CA SER A 315 -6.61 -4.49 -17.39
C SER A 315 -5.56 -3.37 -17.52
N ARG A 316 -5.21 -2.69 -16.41
CA ARG A 316 -4.21 -1.60 -16.33
C ARG A 316 -3.32 -1.81 -15.12
N PRO A 317 -2.28 -2.62 -15.22
CA PRO A 317 -1.46 -3.02 -14.08
C PRO A 317 -0.49 -1.94 -13.57
N THR A 318 -0.34 -0.81 -14.27
CA THR A 318 0.59 0.28 -13.89
C THR A 318 0.03 1.23 -12.84
N GLU A 319 -1.30 1.34 -12.72
CA GLU A 319 -1.92 2.18 -11.70
C GLU A 319 -1.88 1.47 -10.33
N ALA A 320 -1.59 2.23 -9.28
CA ALA A 320 -1.66 1.72 -7.90
C ALA A 320 -3.11 1.38 -7.54
N ARG A 321 -3.31 0.20 -6.98
CA ARG A 321 -4.61 -0.32 -6.57
C ARG A 321 -4.53 -0.81 -5.14
N ALA A 322 -5.59 -0.56 -4.39
CA ALA A 322 -5.78 -1.15 -3.07
C ALA A 322 -6.90 -2.19 -3.10
N GLY A 323 -6.91 -3.02 -2.09
CA GLY A 323 -7.94 -4.02 -1.88
C GLY A 323 -7.67 -4.86 -0.64
N GLN A 324 -8.59 -5.77 -0.36
CA GLN A 324 -8.48 -6.68 0.76
C GLN A 324 -8.26 -8.11 0.27
N ILE A 325 -7.36 -8.80 0.92
CA ILE A 325 -7.12 -10.24 0.71
C ILE A 325 -7.19 -10.99 2.04
N GLU A 326 -7.36 -12.29 1.97
CA GLU A 326 -7.25 -13.17 3.11
C GLU A 326 -5.82 -13.73 3.19
N GLY A 327 -5.17 -13.54 4.34
CA GLY A 327 -3.85 -14.10 4.64
C GLY A 327 -3.87 -15.61 4.83
N PRO A 328 -2.70 -16.26 4.93
CA PRO A 328 -2.61 -17.72 5.11
C PRO A 328 -3.17 -18.21 6.45
N ASP A 329 -3.28 -17.36 7.44
CA ASP A 329 -3.86 -17.57 8.76
C ASP A 329 -5.37 -17.23 8.82
N GLY A 330 -6.00 -16.90 7.69
CA GLY A 330 -7.38 -16.44 7.61
C GLY A 330 -7.60 -14.98 8.05
N ALA A 331 -6.55 -14.27 8.48
CA ALA A 331 -6.66 -12.87 8.84
C ALA A 331 -6.82 -11.97 7.60
N ALA A 332 -7.67 -10.95 7.71
CA ALA A 332 -7.84 -9.99 6.63
C ALA A 332 -6.62 -9.05 6.54
N LEU A 333 -6.05 -8.96 5.34
CA LEU A 333 -4.96 -8.06 4.99
C LEU A 333 -5.46 -6.98 4.04
N GLN A 334 -5.17 -5.72 4.37
CA GLN A 334 -5.30 -4.62 3.43
C GLN A 334 -4.03 -4.52 2.61
N ILE A 335 -4.15 -4.51 1.30
CA ILE A 335 -3.01 -4.45 0.39
C ILE A 335 -3.11 -3.28 -0.57
N ALA A 336 -1.98 -2.75 -0.99
CA ALA A 336 -1.90 -1.96 -2.21
C ALA A 336 -0.72 -2.44 -3.05
N TYR A 337 -0.87 -2.35 -4.36
CA TYR A 337 0.13 -2.82 -5.31
C TYR A 337 0.12 -2.01 -6.60
N ALA A 338 1.28 -1.94 -7.25
CA ALA A 338 1.45 -1.34 -8.57
C ALA A 338 2.50 -2.11 -9.37
N ARG A 339 2.44 -1.97 -10.68
CA ARG A 339 3.47 -2.48 -11.60
C ARG A 339 4.19 -1.32 -12.24
N MET A 340 5.47 -1.26 -12.06
CA MET A 340 6.33 -0.23 -12.63
C MET A 340 7.03 -0.76 -13.87
N ARG A 341 6.93 -0.01 -14.98
CA ARG A 341 7.58 -0.30 -16.25
C ARG A 341 8.22 0.94 -16.82
N ASP A 342 9.39 0.78 -17.44
CA ASP A 342 10.02 1.83 -18.22
C ASP A 342 10.17 1.44 -19.69
N THR A 343 10.67 2.39 -20.50
CA THR A 343 10.92 2.18 -21.94
C THR A 343 12.11 1.29 -22.25
N ALA A 344 12.98 1.05 -21.25
CA ALA A 344 14.16 0.20 -21.37
C ALA A 344 13.90 -1.26 -20.94
N GLY A 345 12.65 -1.60 -20.59
CA GLY A 345 12.23 -2.96 -20.25
C GLY A 345 12.29 -3.31 -18.76
N LEU A 346 12.45 -2.31 -17.88
CA LEU A 346 12.24 -2.53 -16.45
C LEU A 346 10.80 -2.94 -16.20
N ASP A 347 10.60 -3.97 -15.38
CA ASP A 347 9.28 -4.49 -15.07
C ASP A 347 9.29 -5.03 -13.63
N TRP A 348 8.83 -4.21 -12.68
CA TRP A 348 8.83 -4.55 -11.27
C TRP A 348 7.43 -4.43 -10.67
N ILE A 349 7.13 -5.27 -9.70
CA ILE A 349 5.90 -5.27 -8.93
C ILE A 349 6.22 -4.75 -7.54
N ILE A 350 5.52 -3.72 -7.13
CA ILE A 350 5.61 -3.11 -5.80
C ILE A 350 4.34 -3.49 -5.05
N ALA A 351 4.46 -3.98 -3.82
CA ALA A 351 3.32 -4.29 -2.98
C ALA A 351 3.58 -3.88 -1.53
N VAL A 352 2.52 -3.46 -0.88
CA VAL A 352 2.45 -3.14 0.55
C VAL A 352 1.27 -3.89 1.13
N ALA A 353 1.46 -4.52 2.27
CA ALA A 353 0.42 -5.25 2.99
C ALA A 353 0.42 -4.88 4.47
N VAL A 354 -0.76 -4.69 5.02
CA VAL A 354 -0.96 -4.37 6.43
C VAL A 354 -2.11 -5.20 6.97
N PRO A 355 -1.93 -5.93 8.09
CA PRO A 355 -3.03 -6.60 8.76
C PRO A 355 -4.12 -5.60 9.15
N ARG A 356 -5.36 -5.94 8.84
CA ARG A 356 -6.50 -5.06 9.15
C ARG A 356 -6.64 -4.77 10.64
N SER A 357 -6.21 -5.69 11.48
CA SER A 357 -6.14 -5.51 12.93
C SER A 357 -5.32 -4.29 13.34
N ASP A 358 -4.25 -3.98 12.62
CA ASP A 358 -3.38 -2.84 12.93
C ASP A 358 -4.11 -1.50 12.75
N PHE A 359 -4.97 -1.38 11.73
CA PHE A 359 -5.81 -0.20 11.53
C PHE A 359 -6.97 -0.12 12.54
N LEU A 360 -7.52 -1.27 12.91
CA LEU A 360 -8.69 -1.31 13.79
C LEU A 360 -8.35 -1.12 15.27
N HIS A 361 -7.11 -1.33 15.68
CA HIS A 361 -6.75 -1.29 17.11
C HIS A 361 -7.08 0.06 17.78
N GLN A 362 -6.79 1.18 17.13
CA GLN A 362 -7.16 2.50 17.66
C GLN A 362 -8.66 2.77 17.58
N VAL A 363 -9.31 2.26 16.52
CA VAL A 363 -10.76 2.45 16.31
C VAL A 363 -11.56 1.62 17.28
N THR A 364 -11.14 0.38 17.58
CA THR A 364 -11.81 -0.47 18.56
C THR A 364 -11.74 0.10 19.97
N THR A 365 -10.63 0.70 20.37
CA THR A 365 -10.49 1.34 21.68
C THR A 365 -11.45 2.53 21.81
N ASN A 366 -11.52 3.40 20.80
CA ASN A 366 -12.47 4.51 20.78
C ASN A 366 -13.92 4.05 20.68
N LEU A 367 -14.18 2.94 19.99
CA LEU A 367 -15.52 2.33 19.90
C LEU A 367 -15.99 1.80 21.24
N TYR A 368 -15.16 1.08 22.00
CA TYR A 368 -15.52 0.61 23.35
C TYR A 368 -15.84 1.78 24.29
N GLN A 369 -15.09 2.88 24.21
CA GLN A 369 -15.37 4.10 24.97
C GLN A 369 -16.70 4.74 24.55
N THR A 370 -16.94 4.88 23.24
CA THR A 370 -18.19 5.45 22.72
C THR A 370 -19.39 4.55 23.04
N MET A 371 -19.26 3.24 22.90
CA MET A 371 -20.31 2.29 23.30
C MET A 371 -20.59 2.37 24.80
N GLY A 372 -19.54 2.44 25.63
CA GLY A 372 -19.68 2.61 27.08
C GLY A 372 -20.45 3.89 27.44
N LEU A 373 -20.10 5.03 26.82
CA LEU A 373 -20.80 6.29 27.00
C LEU A 373 -22.26 6.24 26.50
N THR A 374 -22.51 5.60 25.36
CA THR A 374 -23.85 5.43 24.80
C THR A 374 -24.74 4.57 25.71
N VAL A 375 -24.23 3.48 26.23
CA VAL A 375 -24.95 2.62 27.20
C VAL A 375 -25.23 3.40 28.49
N LEU A 376 -24.25 4.16 28.97
CA LEU A 376 -24.40 4.95 30.20
C LEU A 376 -25.45 6.07 30.00
N ALA A 377 -25.43 6.75 28.85
CA ALA A 377 -26.44 7.74 28.48
C ALA A 377 -27.85 7.11 28.35
N ALA A 378 -27.96 5.94 27.70
CA ALA A 378 -29.22 5.22 27.58
C ALA A 378 -29.77 4.82 28.95
N LEU A 379 -28.92 4.31 29.86
CA LEU A 379 -29.31 3.99 31.24
C LEU A 379 -29.76 5.22 32.01
N ALA A 380 -29.10 6.36 31.85
CA ALA A 380 -29.49 7.63 32.46
C ALA A 380 -30.86 8.09 31.96
N VAL A 381 -31.10 8.05 30.64
CA VAL A 381 -32.40 8.40 30.03
C VAL A 381 -33.51 7.48 30.50
N VAL A 382 -33.23 6.15 30.55
CA VAL A 382 -34.18 5.17 31.13
C VAL A 382 -34.45 5.46 32.61
N GLY A 383 -33.41 5.76 33.40
CA GLY A 383 -33.54 6.11 34.79
C GLY A 383 -34.43 7.38 35.02
N VAL A 384 -34.16 8.45 34.29
CA VAL A 384 -34.97 9.67 34.37
C VAL A 384 -36.39 9.40 33.91
N GLY A 385 -36.61 8.64 32.85
CA GLY A 385 -37.92 8.25 32.38
C GLY A 385 -38.73 7.45 33.39
N LEU A 386 -38.06 6.48 34.04
CA LEU A 386 -38.69 5.64 35.09
C LEU A 386 -39.09 6.47 36.33
N ILE A 387 -38.27 7.45 36.74
CA ILE A 387 -38.55 8.37 37.84
C ILE A 387 -39.74 9.24 37.45
N SER A 388 -39.73 9.86 36.26
CA SER A 388 -40.83 10.69 35.79
C SER A 388 -42.14 9.95 35.66
N LEU A 389 -42.14 8.74 35.09
CA LEU A 389 -43.30 7.88 35.01
C LEU A 389 -43.77 7.39 36.41
N GLY A 390 -42.85 7.19 37.35
CA GLY A 390 -43.18 6.89 38.74
C GLY A 390 -43.95 8.01 39.44
N VAL A 391 -43.53 9.25 39.22
CA VAL A 391 -44.20 10.46 39.76
C VAL A 391 -45.62 10.61 39.16
N VAL A 392 -45.73 10.56 37.84
CA VAL A 392 -47.03 10.67 37.13
C VAL A 392 -47.99 9.54 37.53
N SER A 393 -47.50 8.29 37.59
CA SER A 393 -48.31 7.14 37.98
C SER A 393 -48.82 7.26 39.43
N ARG A 394 -48.02 7.83 40.35
CA ARG A 394 -48.40 8.06 41.71
C ARG A 394 -49.53 9.09 41.84
N ASP A 395 -49.43 10.18 41.04
CA ASP A 395 -50.45 11.22 41.05
C ASP A 395 -51.76 10.77 40.38
N LEU A 396 -51.67 9.99 39.29
CA LEU A 396 -52.84 9.35 38.68
C LEU A 396 -53.55 8.37 39.61
N ASN A 397 -52.78 7.56 40.39
CA ASN A 397 -53.38 6.67 41.38
C ASN A 397 -54.09 7.42 42.52
N LYS A 398 -53.55 8.54 42.96
CA LYS A 398 -54.22 9.41 43.94
C LYS A 398 -55.56 9.94 43.41
N ILE A 399 -55.58 10.39 42.16
CA ILE A 399 -56.81 10.88 41.50
C ILE A 399 -57.82 9.74 41.34
N ALA A 400 -57.37 8.55 40.89
CA ALA A 400 -58.22 7.37 40.72
C ALA A 400 -58.82 6.89 42.06
N THR A 401 -58.01 6.94 43.14
CA THR A 401 -58.48 6.56 44.50
C THR A 401 -59.51 7.58 45.00
N ALA A 402 -59.28 8.88 44.80
CA ALA A 402 -60.23 9.91 45.18
C ALA A 402 -61.55 9.86 44.38
N ALA A 403 -61.43 9.58 43.05
CA ALA A 403 -62.64 9.37 42.22
C ALA A 403 -63.46 8.16 42.68
N ARG A 404 -62.79 7.10 43.13
CA ARG A 404 -63.46 5.93 43.66
C ARG A 404 -64.14 6.19 45.02
N GLN A 405 -63.49 6.95 45.91
CA GLN A 405 -64.05 7.38 47.20
C GLN A 405 -65.28 8.26 47.00
N VAL A 406 -65.26 9.18 46.07
CA VAL A 406 -66.43 10.01 45.69
C VAL A 406 -67.53 9.11 45.11
N GLY A 407 -67.21 8.10 44.27
CA GLY A 407 -68.23 7.14 43.78
C GLY A 407 -68.83 6.23 44.84
N GLU A 408 -68.16 6.05 45.97
CA GLU A 408 -68.59 5.30 47.14
C GLU A 408 -69.33 6.18 48.20
N GLY A 409 -69.58 7.50 47.87
CA GLY A 409 -70.34 8.39 48.74
C GLY A 409 -69.54 9.08 49.84
N GLN A 410 -68.22 8.99 49.83
CA GLN A 410 -67.33 9.63 50.80
C GLN A 410 -66.87 11.00 50.26
N PHE A 411 -67.54 12.08 50.60
CA PHE A 411 -67.27 13.46 50.08
C PHE A 411 -66.30 14.27 50.93
N ASP A 412 -65.87 13.80 52.06
CA ASP A 412 -65.08 14.58 53.04
C ASP A 412 -63.53 14.36 52.95
N ALA A 413 -63.04 13.68 51.94
CA ALA A 413 -61.59 13.44 51.80
C ALA A 413 -60.90 14.56 51.00
N PRO A 414 -60.07 15.43 51.59
CA PRO A 414 -59.38 16.51 50.85
C PRO A 414 -58.32 15.92 49.91
N LEU A 415 -58.42 16.24 48.61
CA LEU A 415 -57.39 15.97 47.64
C LEU A 415 -56.16 16.86 47.92
N LYS A 416 -55.16 16.33 48.61
CA LYS A 416 -53.84 17.01 48.71
C LYS A 416 -53.07 16.69 47.46
N VAL A 417 -53.05 17.60 46.52
CA VAL A 417 -52.13 17.61 45.39
C VAL A 417 -51.00 18.58 45.77
N ASP A 418 -49.90 18.05 46.27
CA ASP A 418 -48.69 18.82 46.52
C ASP A 418 -47.96 19.01 45.16
N ARG A 419 -48.32 20.07 44.43
CA ARG A 419 -47.63 20.51 43.24
C ARG A 419 -47.23 21.98 43.48
N HIS A 420 -45.94 22.22 43.55
CA HIS A 420 -45.38 23.58 43.42
C HIS A 420 -45.05 23.78 41.94
N ASP A 421 -45.88 24.47 41.20
CA ASP A 421 -45.62 24.98 39.86
C ASP A 421 -44.92 26.33 39.99
#